data_0143cff6541fd35b754736e43e84d143
#
_entry.id   0143cff6541fd35b754736e43e84d143
#
_cell.length_a   1.000
_cell.length_b   1.000
_cell.length_c   1.000
_cell.angle_alpha   90.00
_cell.angle_beta   90.00
_cell.angle_gamma   90.00
#
_symmetry.space_group_name_H-M   'P 1'
#
loop_
_entity.id
_entity.type
_entity.pdbx_description
1 polymer ?
#
loop_
_entity_poly.entity_id
_entity_poly.type
_entity_poly.pdbx_seq_one_letter_code
_entity_poly.pdbx_strand_id
1 'polypeptide(L)'
;MQALRVSDNGRYLVTEDGVPFTWIADTAWTLPQRIKADDVEYYLRRRKEQGFTVLQMVALDPERDVLMRSPAGESALINGDLEHPNERYFSYLD
;
A
#
# COMPACT_ATOMS: atom_id res chain seq x y z
N MET A 1 5.04 2.56 -11.06
CA MET A 1 4.84 1.09 -10.84
C MET A 1 4.39 0.48 -12.16
N GLN A 2 4.93 -0.64 -12.53
CA GLN A 2 4.55 -1.34 -13.75
C GLN A 2 3.25 -2.14 -13.51
N ALA A 3 2.27 -2.03 -14.40
CA ALA A 3 1.03 -2.78 -14.26
C ALA A 3 1.25 -4.28 -14.43
N LEU A 4 0.44 -5.07 -13.74
CA LEU A 4 0.44 -6.52 -13.87
C LEU A 4 -0.76 -6.98 -14.68
N ARG A 5 -0.59 -8.02 -15.46
CA ARG A 5 -1.67 -8.70 -16.19
C ARG A 5 -1.64 -10.20 -15.97
N VAL A 6 -2.74 -10.87 -16.24
CA VAL A 6 -2.80 -12.32 -16.19
C VAL A 6 -2.07 -12.89 -17.42
N SER A 7 -1.30 -13.96 -17.23
CA SER A 7 -0.65 -14.68 -18.34
C SER A 7 -1.68 -15.25 -19.33
N ASP A 8 -1.26 -15.50 -20.56
CA ASP A 8 -2.15 -15.97 -21.63
C ASP A 8 -2.81 -17.32 -21.30
N ASN A 9 -2.13 -18.17 -20.52
CA ASN A 9 -2.70 -19.44 -20.04
C ASN A 9 -3.52 -19.32 -18.72
N GLY A 10 -3.68 -18.11 -18.18
CA GLY A 10 -4.49 -17.83 -16.98
C GLY A 10 -3.90 -18.35 -15.66
N ARG A 11 -2.63 -18.75 -15.61
CA ARG A 11 -2.07 -19.46 -14.43
C ARG A 11 -1.19 -18.61 -13.52
N TYR A 12 -0.67 -17.47 -14.00
CA TYR A 12 0.23 -16.61 -13.23
C TYR A 12 0.13 -15.16 -13.70
N LEU A 13 0.74 -14.28 -12.95
CA LEU A 13 0.84 -12.86 -13.30
C LEU A 13 2.12 -12.59 -14.08
N VAL A 14 2.04 -11.65 -15.00
CA VAL A 14 3.16 -11.14 -15.79
C VAL A 14 3.18 -9.62 -15.75
N THR A 15 4.34 -9.04 -15.94
CA THR A 15 4.49 -7.60 -16.19
C THR A 15 3.93 -7.25 -17.57
N GLU A 16 3.78 -5.96 -17.87
CA GLU A 16 3.35 -5.50 -19.21
C GLU A 16 4.21 -6.08 -20.33
N ASP A 17 5.52 -6.23 -20.07
CA ASP A 17 6.48 -6.82 -21.04
C ASP A 17 6.40 -8.36 -21.12
N GLY A 18 5.47 -8.98 -20.40
CA GLY A 18 5.27 -10.43 -20.43
C GLY A 18 6.23 -11.24 -19.56
N VAL A 19 7.03 -10.61 -18.73
CA VAL A 19 7.93 -11.31 -17.80
C VAL A 19 7.12 -11.87 -16.62
N PRO A 20 7.29 -13.15 -16.25
CA PRO A 20 6.61 -13.73 -15.09
C PRO A 20 6.89 -12.94 -13.82
N PHE A 21 5.83 -12.62 -13.08
CA PHE A 21 5.90 -11.90 -11.82
C PHE A 21 5.81 -12.87 -10.64
N THR A 22 6.85 -12.93 -9.84
CA THR A 22 6.87 -13.77 -8.64
C THR A 22 6.26 -12.99 -7.47
N TRP A 23 5.16 -13.51 -6.91
CA TRP A 23 4.47 -12.90 -5.78
C TRP A 23 5.12 -13.33 -4.46
N ILE A 24 6.03 -12.52 -3.96
CA ILE A 24 6.62 -12.68 -2.62
C ILE A 24 6.23 -11.47 -1.80
N ALA A 25 5.28 -11.66 -0.88
CA ALA A 25 4.70 -10.58 -0.10
C ALA A 25 5.30 -10.50 1.31
N ASP A 26 5.57 -9.27 1.73
CA ASP A 26 5.76 -8.91 3.14
C ASP A 26 4.46 -8.29 3.66
N THR A 27 4.06 -8.67 4.87
CA THR A 27 2.86 -8.13 5.52
C THR A 27 3.23 -7.07 6.54
N ALA A 28 3.18 -5.81 6.13
CA ALA A 28 3.36 -4.65 6.99
C ALA A 28 2.00 -4.04 7.36
N TRP A 29 1.22 -4.78 8.14
CA TRP A 29 -0.21 -4.60 8.35
C TRP A 29 -0.63 -3.16 8.58
N THR A 30 -0.01 -2.45 9.53
CA THR A 30 -0.39 -1.09 9.93
C THR A 30 0.68 -0.05 9.54
N LEU A 31 1.42 -0.29 8.47
CA LEU A 31 2.52 0.58 8.04
C LEU A 31 2.08 2.05 7.86
N PRO A 32 1.00 2.35 7.12
CA PRO A 32 0.61 3.74 6.87
C PRO A 32 0.21 4.50 8.12
N GLN A 33 -0.25 3.79 9.16
CA GLN A 33 -0.77 4.39 10.38
C GLN A 33 0.31 4.60 11.45
N ARG A 34 1.50 4.00 11.28
CA ARG A 34 2.49 3.95 12.36
C ARG A 34 3.77 4.69 12.09
N ILE A 35 4.19 4.80 10.85
CA ILE A 35 5.50 5.37 10.52
C ILE A 35 5.39 6.56 9.57
N LYS A 36 6.39 7.43 9.64
CA LYS A 36 6.49 8.63 8.80
C LYS A 36 6.83 8.26 7.36
N ALA A 37 6.51 9.13 6.41
CA ALA A 37 6.76 8.92 4.99
C ALA A 37 8.21 8.56 4.67
N ASP A 38 9.19 9.24 5.26
CA ASP A 38 10.62 8.97 5.06
C ASP A 38 11.01 7.56 5.51
N ASP A 39 10.44 7.09 6.62
CA ASP A 39 10.67 5.74 7.15
C ASP A 39 9.98 4.68 6.28
N VAL A 40 8.83 5.00 5.67
CA VAL A 40 8.14 4.12 4.69
C VAL A 40 9.05 3.88 3.49
N GLU A 41 9.64 4.93 2.91
CA GLU A 41 10.54 4.79 1.76
C GLU A 41 11.74 3.91 2.09
N TYR A 42 12.35 4.11 3.26
CA TYR A 42 13.44 3.27 3.75
C TYR A 42 13.01 1.81 3.88
N TYR A 43 11.85 1.57 4.49
CA TYR A 43 11.30 0.23 4.68
C TYR A 43 11.08 -0.49 3.34
N LEU A 44 10.41 0.16 2.39
CA LEU A 44 10.11 -0.39 1.07
C LEU A 44 11.40 -0.74 0.30
N ARG A 45 12.41 0.14 0.35
CA ARG A 45 13.71 -0.10 -0.27
C ARG A 45 14.39 -1.34 0.32
N ARG A 46 14.39 -1.47 1.63
CA ARG A 46 14.97 -2.64 2.31
C ARG A 46 14.25 -3.93 1.96
N ARG A 47 12.93 -3.92 1.91
CA ARG A 47 12.16 -5.11 1.50
C ARG A 47 12.42 -5.49 0.04
N LYS A 48 12.50 -4.52 -0.85
CA LYS A 48 12.89 -4.76 -2.26
C LYS A 48 14.27 -5.39 -2.38
N GLU A 49 15.27 -4.88 -1.65
CA GLU A 49 16.63 -5.47 -1.61
C GLU A 49 16.65 -6.92 -1.09
N GLN A 50 15.73 -7.27 -0.21
CA GLN A 50 15.56 -8.62 0.33
C GLN A 50 14.79 -9.55 -0.61
N GLY A 51 14.30 -9.06 -1.74
CA GLY A 51 13.61 -9.85 -2.76
C GLY A 51 12.09 -9.89 -2.63
N PHE A 52 11.49 -9.10 -1.73
CA PHE A 52 10.05 -8.94 -1.70
C PHE A 52 9.57 -8.15 -2.91
N THR A 53 8.48 -8.61 -3.53
CA THR A 53 7.89 -8.01 -4.74
C THR A 53 6.54 -7.37 -4.46
N VAL A 54 5.92 -7.69 -3.33
CA VAL A 54 4.62 -7.20 -2.91
C VAL A 54 4.66 -6.77 -1.45
N LEU A 55 3.96 -5.69 -1.15
CA LEU A 55 3.67 -5.28 0.21
C LEU A 55 2.16 -5.40 0.44
N GLN A 56 1.78 -6.11 1.49
CA GLN A 56 0.40 -6.19 1.96
C GLN A 56 0.23 -5.31 3.19
N MET A 57 -0.72 -4.39 3.14
CA MET A 57 -1.02 -3.50 4.24
C MET A 57 -2.51 -3.22 4.33
N VAL A 58 -2.97 -2.73 5.47
CA VAL A 58 -4.34 -2.24 5.66
C VAL A 58 -4.40 -0.76 5.27
N ALA A 59 -5.19 -0.44 4.28
CA ALA A 59 -5.40 0.94 3.84
C ALA A 59 -6.20 1.75 4.89
N LEU A 60 -7.15 1.12 5.55
CA LEU A 60 -8.00 1.70 6.60
C LEU A 60 -8.07 0.76 7.79
N ASP A 61 -7.57 1.19 8.94
CA ASP A 61 -7.79 0.50 10.21
C ASP A 61 -9.05 1.09 10.86
N PRO A 62 -10.16 0.33 10.96
CA PRO A 62 -11.42 0.86 11.50
C PRO A 62 -11.33 1.28 12.97
N GLU A 63 -10.37 0.74 13.70
CA GLU A 63 -10.17 1.13 15.11
C GLU A 63 -9.33 2.40 15.25
N ARG A 64 -8.51 2.74 14.27
CA ARG A 64 -7.52 3.82 14.38
C ARG A 64 -7.73 4.96 13.40
N ASP A 65 -8.13 4.66 12.15
CA ASP A 65 -8.06 5.65 11.08
C ASP A 65 -9.34 6.45 10.85
N VAL A 66 -10.47 5.97 11.34
CA VAL A 66 -11.74 6.69 11.20
C VAL A 66 -11.71 8.00 12.00
N LEU A 67 -11.00 7.99 13.12
CA LEU A 67 -10.94 9.13 14.06
C LEU A 67 -9.53 9.67 14.31
N MET A 68 -8.48 8.97 13.88
CA MET A 68 -7.09 9.37 14.11
C MET A 68 -6.42 9.86 12.83
N ARG A 69 -5.49 10.80 13.00
CA ARG A 69 -4.64 11.25 11.90
C ARG A 69 -3.49 10.28 11.68
N SER A 70 -3.16 9.99 10.43
CA SER A 70 -1.93 9.28 10.06
C SER A 70 -0.70 10.06 10.53
N PRO A 71 0.50 9.45 10.56
CA PRO A 71 1.75 10.17 10.79
C PRO A 71 2.02 11.29 9.78
N ALA A 72 1.38 11.26 8.62
CA ALA A 72 1.38 12.34 7.63
C ALA A 72 0.44 13.50 8.00
N GLY A 73 -0.33 13.37 9.09
CA GLY A 73 -1.22 14.42 9.60
C GLY A 73 -2.63 14.42 9.02
N GLU A 74 -2.95 13.44 8.16
CA GLU A 74 -4.24 13.35 7.47
C GLU A 74 -5.09 12.20 8.06
N SER A 75 -6.39 12.45 8.20
CA SER A 75 -7.37 11.39 8.50
C SER A 75 -7.99 10.87 7.21
N ALA A 76 -8.35 9.58 7.20
CA ALA A 76 -8.89 8.93 6.00
C ALA A 76 -10.24 9.48 5.53
N LEU A 77 -11.02 10.00 6.48
CA LEU A 77 -12.36 10.55 6.22
C LEU A 77 -12.43 12.01 6.65
N ILE A 78 -13.12 12.82 5.89
CA ILE A 78 -13.44 14.21 6.25
C ILE A 78 -14.52 14.18 7.33
N ASN A 79 -14.20 14.70 8.53
CA ASN A 79 -15.09 14.71 9.69
C ASN A 79 -15.66 13.33 10.08
N GLY A 80 -14.97 12.24 9.77
CA GLY A 80 -15.43 10.88 10.04
C GLY A 80 -16.59 10.42 9.15
N ASP A 81 -16.89 11.15 8.08
CA ASP A 81 -17.99 10.84 7.16
C ASP A 81 -17.55 9.84 6.08
N LEU A 82 -18.20 8.68 6.06
CA LEU A 82 -17.91 7.60 5.10
C LEU A 82 -18.19 7.99 3.64
N GLU A 83 -19.07 8.95 3.41
CA GLU A 83 -19.38 9.45 2.06
C GLU A 83 -18.36 10.48 1.55
N HIS A 84 -17.48 10.94 2.44
CA HIS A 84 -16.47 11.95 2.13
C HIS A 84 -15.05 11.45 2.44
N PRO A 85 -14.46 10.59 1.59
CA PRO A 85 -13.06 10.17 1.73
C PRO A 85 -12.11 11.35 1.56
N ASN A 86 -11.01 11.35 2.30
CA ASN A 86 -9.99 12.39 2.20
C ASN A 86 -8.95 12.01 1.14
N GLU A 87 -9.01 12.64 -0.02
CA GLU A 87 -8.09 12.41 -1.15
C GLU A 87 -6.60 12.54 -0.76
N ARG A 88 -6.26 13.42 0.17
CA ARG A 88 -4.87 13.58 0.63
C ARG A 88 -4.36 12.35 1.35
N TYR A 89 -5.22 11.70 2.14
CA TYR A 89 -4.86 10.45 2.80
C TYR A 89 -4.61 9.34 1.78
N PHE A 90 -5.49 9.19 0.80
CA PHE A 90 -5.35 8.16 -0.23
C PHE A 90 -4.18 8.42 -1.17
N SER A 91 -3.89 9.68 -1.52
CA SER A 91 -2.69 10.04 -2.28
C SER A 91 -1.38 9.74 -1.53
N TYR A 92 -1.43 9.70 -0.20
CA TYR A 92 -0.28 9.26 0.59
C TYR A 92 -0.05 7.74 0.51
N LEU A 93 -1.13 6.96 0.30
CA LEU A 93 -1.02 5.50 0.16
C LEU A 93 -0.52 5.08 -1.22
N ASP A 94 -0.71 5.91 -2.26
CA ASP A 94 -0.27 5.68 -3.64
C ASP A 94 1.23 5.93 -3.83
#